data_d4f9a005258dc15d66838e33e61b59aa
#
_entry.id   d4f9a005258dc15d66838e33e61b59aa
#
_cell.length_a   1.000
_cell.length_b   1.000
_cell.length_c   1.000
_cell.angle_alpha   90.00
_cell.angle_beta   90.00
_cell.angle_gamma   90.00
#
_symmetry.space_group_name_H-M   'P 1'
#
loop_
_entity.id
_entity.type
_entity.pdbx_description
1 polymer ?
#
loop_
_entity_poly.entity_id
_entity_poly.type
_entity_poly.pdbx_seq_one_letter_code
_entity_poly.pdbx_strand_id
1 'polypeptide(L)'
;MAAKRSKTYHSLTFTFLRWLILFSVTVLILLAVIYSIMTTWMERILRKPVIGDFLNYMDQLCAEEYSQIPIQSLKDCAFVILDETHSPIYSSSPDVKSHFTDVELKCIRDYKSRLFYTVSKMKGNRSSYLITQRYYENGVEVIGKYCVLDKEYRIISGTLFPGVTDLTETEFHFIEGEFNRDSHTRFNVAKYEFTTDEGEIRTAVFYSPQYSIKNQAHKLNNWNRIWYFIIPLFPLTVALFGFLISREMKRCLRPLN
;
A
#
# COMPACT_ATOMS: atom_id res chain seq x y z
N MET A 1 -13.20 -11.89 69.81
CA MET A 1 -12.16 -11.24 68.98
C MET A 1 -11.93 -11.93 67.62
N ALA A 2 -12.03 -13.24 67.47
CA ALA A 2 -11.77 -13.97 66.21
C ALA A 2 -12.74 -13.61 65.07
N ALA A 3 -14.03 -13.47 65.30
CA ALA A 3 -15.02 -13.18 64.25
C ALA A 3 -14.87 -11.79 63.61
N LYS A 4 -14.33 -10.81 64.35
CA LYS A 4 -14.08 -9.45 63.82
C LYS A 4 -12.85 -9.43 62.90
N ARG A 5 -11.83 -10.25 63.20
CA ARG A 5 -10.65 -10.42 62.33
C ARG A 5 -11.01 -11.08 61.01
N SER A 6 -11.87 -12.12 61.00
CA SER A 6 -12.30 -12.83 59.80
C SER A 6 -13.02 -11.88 58.80
N LYS A 7 -13.96 -11.03 59.27
CA LYS A 7 -14.66 -10.07 58.41
C LYS A 7 -13.70 -9.04 57.77
N THR A 8 -12.67 -8.62 58.48
CA THR A 8 -11.69 -7.62 58.00
C THR A 8 -10.80 -8.23 56.92
N TYR A 9 -10.37 -9.48 57.07
CA TYR A 9 -9.60 -10.21 56.04
C TYR A 9 -10.41 -10.40 54.76
N HIS A 10 -11.67 -10.81 54.84
CA HIS A 10 -12.55 -10.94 53.67
C HIS A 10 -12.76 -9.62 52.94
N SER A 11 -12.90 -8.52 53.66
CA SER A 11 -13.02 -7.16 53.08
C SER A 11 -11.76 -6.71 52.35
N LEU A 12 -10.57 -6.98 52.94
CA LEU A 12 -9.27 -6.65 52.32
C LEU A 12 -8.99 -7.45 51.06
N THR A 13 -9.26 -8.75 51.09
CA THR A 13 -9.07 -9.64 49.93
C THR A 13 -10.01 -9.22 48.79
N PHE A 14 -11.27 -8.92 49.11
CA PHE A 14 -12.26 -8.46 48.12
C PHE A 14 -11.86 -7.11 47.50
N THR A 15 -11.36 -6.17 48.32
CA THR A 15 -10.90 -4.86 47.85
C THR A 15 -9.68 -5.04 46.91
N PHE A 16 -8.73 -5.87 47.31
CA PHE A 16 -7.56 -6.18 46.46
C PHE A 16 -7.94 -6.82 45.13
N LEU A 17 -8.84 -7.82 45.15
CA LEU A 17 -9.32 -8.50 43.95
C LEU A 17 -10.06 -7.52 43.01
N ARG A 18 -10.89 -6.64 43.54
CA ARG A 18 -11.56 -5.59 42.76
C ARG A 18 -10.58 -4.69 42.04
N TRP A 19 -9.54 -4.21 42.76
CA TRP A 19 -8.51 -3.36 42.15
C TRP A 19 -7.67 -4.10 41.12
N LEU A 20 -7.36 -5.39 41.33
CA LEU A 20 -6.65 -6.23 40.37
C LEU A 20 -7.45 -6.39 39.06
N ILE A 21 -8.75 -6.67 39.19
CA ILE A 21 -9.63 -6.79 38.01
C ILE A 21 -9.69 -5.44 37.28
N LEU A 22 -9.87 -4.35 37.99
CA LEU A 22 -9.96 -3.02 37.40
C LEU A 22 -8.67 -2.61 36.70
N PHE A 23 -7.51 -2.94 37.28
CA PHE A 23 -6.20 -2.76 36.64
C PHE A 23 -6.07 -3.60 35.36
N SER A 24 -6.42 -4.88 35.44
CA SER A 24 -6.34 -5.78 34.26
C SER A 24 -7.23 -5.30 33.11
N VAL A 25 -8.47 -4.89 33.42
CA VAL A 25 -9.39 -4.34 32.41
C VAL A 25 -8.82 -3.05 31.80
N THR A 26 -8.29 -2.16 32.62
CA THR A 26 -7.67 -0.89 32.15
C THR A 26 -6.49 -1.17 31.21
N VAL A 27 -5.62 -2.11 31.58
CA VAL A 27 -4.46 -2.50 30.75
C VAL A 27 -4.92 -3.11 29.41
N LEU A 28 -5.95 -3.98 29.43
CA LEU A 28 -6.49 -4.56 28.19
C LEU A 28 -7.10 -3.51 27.27
N ILE A 29 -7.85 -2.54 27.82
CA ILE A 29 -8.40 -1.43 27.03
C ILE A 29 -7.27 -0.59 26.44
N LEU A 30 -6.24 -0.26 27.23
CA LEU A 30 -5.08 0.50 26.77
C LEU A 30 -4.36 -0.21 25.61
N LEU A 31 -4.12 -1.52 25.76
CA LEU A 31 -3.51 -2.32 24.71
C LEU A 31 -4.37 -2.38 23.44
N ALA A 32 -5.68 -2.52 23.58
CA ALA A 32 -6.61 -2.52 22.44
C ALA A 32 -6.61 -1.18 21.71
N VAL A 33 -6.60 -0.06 22.44
CA VAL A 33 -6.53 1.29 21.85
C VAL A 33 -5.19 1.50 21.14
N ILE A 34 -4.09 1.13 21.77
CA ILE A 34 -2.76 1.21 21.16
C ILE A 34 -2.72 0.37 19.89
N TYR A 35 -3.17 -0.88 19.92
CA TYR A 35 -3.23 -1.77 18.77
C TYR A 35 -4.07 -1.17 17.63
N SER A 36 -5.25 -0.61 17.94
CA SER A 36 -6.14 0.02 16.95
C SER A 36 -5.48 1.25 16.29
N ILE A 37 -4.85 2.11 17.09
CA ILE A 37 -4.10 3.26 16.57
C ILE A 37 -2.95 2.77 15.68
N MET A 38 -2.24 1.74 16.14
CA MET A 38 -1.12 1.15 15.42
C MET A 38 -1.53 0.59 14.07
N THR A 39 -2.58 -0.21 13.99
CA THR A 39 -3.06 -0.81 12.74
C THR A 39 -3.52 0.27 11.77
N THR A 40 -4.32 1.24 12.21
CA THR A 40 -4.80 2.34 11.36
C THR A 40 -3.66 3.20 10.82
N TRP A 41 -2.66 3.47 11.63
CA TRP A 41 -1.47 4.23 11.21
C TRP A 41 -0.62 3.45 10.21
N MET A 42 -0.43 2.15 10.47
CA MET A 42 0.32 1.27 9.60
C MET A 42 -0.34 1.15 8.22
N GLU A 43 -1.64 1.00 8.18
CA GLU A 43 -2.40 0.99 6.93
C GLU A 43 -2.22 2.30 6.15
N ARG A 44 -2.30 3.46 6.81
CA ARG A 44 -2.10 4.76 6.15
C ARG A 44 -0.69 4.98 5.62
N ILE A 45 0.34 4.49 6.33
CA ILE A 45 1.75 4.64 5.92
C ILE A 45 2.10 3.66 4.82
N LEU A 46 1.60 2.41 4.91
CA LEU A 46 1.92 1.34 3.96
C LEU A 46 0.99 1.31 2.76
N ARG A 47 -0.17 1.99 2.81
CA ARG A 47 -1.10 2.06 1.70
C ARG A 47 -0.42 2.73 0.51
N LYS A 48 -0.24 1.94 -0.55
CA LYS A 48 0.22 2.45 -1.83
C LYS A 48 -0.94 3.16 -2.52
N PRO A 49 -0.70 4.35 -3.07
CA PRO A 49 -1.69 4.95 -3.94
C PRO A 49 -1.87 4.05 -5.16
N VAL A 50 -3.11 3.87 -5.53
CA VAL A 50 -3.52 3.11 -6.72
C VAL A 50 -4.20 4.05 -7.70
N ILE A 51 -4.31 3.64 -8.95
CA ILE A 51 -5.01 4.44 -9.96
C ILE A 51 -6.44 4.83 -9.53
N GLY A 52 -7.11 4.02 -8.69
CA GLY A 52 -8.41 4.38 -8.12
C GLY A 52 -8.38 5.64 -7.26
N ASP A 53 -7.27 5.92 -6.55
CA ASP A 53 -7.12 7.16 -5.79
C ASP A 53 -6.95 8.36 -6.72
N PHE A 54 -6.33 8.18 -7.89
CA PHE A 54 -6.21 9.19 -8.93
C PHE A 54 -7.55 9.47 -9.61
N LEU A 55 -8.35 8.45 -9.84
CA LEU A 55 -9.68 8.58 -10.45
C LEU A 55 -10.70 9.31 -9.56
N ASN A 56 -10.40 9.60 -8.30
CA ASN A 56 -11.20 10.52 -7.49
C ASN A 56 -11.17 11.96 -8.01
N TYR A 57 -10.24 12.28 -8.91
CA TYR A 57 -10.12 13.59 -9.59
C TYR A 57 -10.70 13.57 -11.00
N MET A 58 -11.74 12.74 -11.24
CA MET A 58 -12.33 12.57 -12.57
C MET A 58 -12.92 13.86 -13.11
N ASP A 59 -13.51 14.70 -12.27
CA ASP A 59 -14.07 15.99 -12.66
C ASP A 59 -12.98 16.90 -13.26
N GLN A 60 -11.81 16.98 -12.62
CA GLN A 60 -10.66 17.74 -13.13
C GLN A 60 -10.06 17.12 -14.40
N LEU A 61 -10.10 15.78 -14.51
CA LEU A 61 -9.64 15.09 -15.71
C LEU A 61 -10.57 15.40 -16.91
N CYS A 62 -11.88 15.32 -16.72
CA CYS A 62 -12.86 15.60 -17.77
C CYS A 62 -12.86 17.08 -18.19
N ALA A 63 -12.63 18.00 -17.25
CA ALA A 63 -12.51 19.43 -17.50
C ALA A 63 -11.12 19.85 -18.05
N GLU A 64 -10.21 18.90 -18.28
CA GLU A 64 -8.82 19.13 -18.71
C GLU A 64 -7.97 20.02 -17.75
N GLU A 65 -8.37 20.12 -16.49
CA GLU A 65 -7.69 20.91 -15.47
C GLU A 65 -6.55 20.10 -14.79
N TYR A 66 -5.71 19.44 -15.56
CA TYR A 66 -4.69 18.48 -15.08
C TYR A 66 -3.71 19.06 -14.07
N SER A 67 -3.38 20.37 -14.19
CA SER A 67 -2.48 21.05 -13.26
C SER A 67 -3.07 21.26 -11.86
N GLN A 68 -4.37 21.19 -11.71
CA GLN A 68 -5.07 21.35 -10.43
C GLN A 68 -5.09 20.03 -9.61
N ILE A 69 -4.75 18.90 -10.23
CA ILE A 69 -4.72 17.62 -9.54
C ILE A 69 -3.56 17.62 -8.54
N PRO A 70 -3.83 17.48 -7.21
CA PRO A 70 -2.81 17.63 -6.18
C PRO A 70 -1.91 16.37 -6.10
N ILE A 71 -0.84 16.34 -6.87
CA ILE A 71 0.12 15.23 -6.94
C ILE A 71 0.71 14.91 -5.56
N GLN A 72 0.92 15.91 -4.72
CA GLN A 72 1.44 15.73 -3.36
C GLN A 72 0.53 14.84 -2.50
N SER A 73 -0.78 14.88 -2.72
CA SER A 73 -1.73 13.99 -2.04
C SER A 73 -1.61 12.53 -2.52
N LEU A 74 -1.06 12.33 -3.71
CA LEU A 74 -0.86 11.04 -4.36
C LEU A 74 0.53 10.40 -4.05
N LYS A 75 1.27 10.94 -3.07
CA LYS A 75 2.49 10.32 -2.49
C LYS A 75 3.52 9.87 -3.54
N ASP A 76 4.16 10.80 -4.19
CA ASP A 76 5.21 10.55 -5.20
C ASP A 76 4.73 9.79 -6.44
N CYS A 77 3.44 9.77 -6.72
CA CYS A 77 2.90 9.30 -7.98
C CYS A 77 3.08 10.35 -9.08
N ALA A 78 3.02 9.89 -10.31
CA ALA A 78 2.99 10.77 -11.47
C ALA A 78 1.94 10.27 -12.46
N PHE A 79 1.53 11.14 -13.38
CA PHE A 79 0.63 10.76 -14.45
C PHE A 79 0.95 11.51 -15.74
N VAL A 80 0.60 10.89 -16.83
CA VAL A 80 0.70 11.44 -18.19
C VAL A 80 -0.67 11.33 -18.84
N ILE A 81 -1.11 12.35 -19.53
CA ILE A 81 -2.32 12.34 -20.33
C ILE A 81 -1.93 12.29 -21.81
N LEU A 82 -2.52 11.36 -22.52
CA LEU A 82 -2.32 11.15 -23.94
C LEU A 82 -3.62 11.46 -24.70
N ASP A 83 -3.46 11.98 -25.92
CA ASP A 83 -4.58 12.16 -26.87
C ASP A 83 -4.97 10.82 -27.54
N GLU A 84 -5.91 10.91 -28.48
CA GLU A 84 -6.36 9.75 -29.27
C GLU A 84 -5.25 9.13 -30.13
N THR A 85 -4.22 9.90 -30.47
CA THR A 85 -3.05 9.45 -31.23
C THR A 85 -1.94 8.91 -30.34
N HIS A 86 -2.20 8.81 -29.04
CA HIS A 86 -1.23 8.45 -28.00
C HIS A 86 -0.07 9.41 -27.84
N SER A 87 -0.24 10.66 -28.31
CA SER A 87 0.73 11.74 -28.08
C SER A 87 0.51 12.38 -26.72
N PRO A 88 1.57 12.72 -25.97
CA PRO A 88 1.44 13.31 -24.65
C PRO A 88 0.95 14.76 -24.73
N ILE A 89 -0.16 15.04 -24.04
CA ILE A 89 -0.72 16.39 -23.89
C ILE A 89 -0.19 17.01 -22.57
N TYR A 90 -0.11 16.19 -21.52
CA TYR A 90 0.29 16.66 -20.21
C TYR A 90 1.14 15.61 -19.49
N SER A 91 2.15 16.06 -18.76
CA SER A 91 2.94 15.23 -17.85
C SER A 91 3.10 15.95 -16.51
N SER A 92 2.76 15.26 -15.43
CA SER A 92 2.86 15.81 -14.07
C SER A 92 4.29 15.84 -13.54
N SER A 93 5.23 15.13 -14.17
CA SER A 93 6.64 15.07 -13.81
C SER A 93 7.50 14.85 -15.05
N PRO A 94 8.65 15.55 -15.17
CA PRO A 94 9.59 15.31 -16.26
C PRO A 94 10.33 13.96 -16.15
N ASP A 95 10.32 13.36 -14.94
CA ASP A 95 11.09 12.14 -14.65
C ASP A 95 10.37 10.86 -15.11
N VAL A 96 9.13 10.97 -15.59
CA VAL A 96 8.36 9.82 -16.07
C VAL A 96 8.32 9.79 -17.59
N LYS A 97 8.28 8.57 -18.13
CA LYS A 97 8.13 8.37 -19.56
C LYS A 97 6.78 8.93 -20.02
N SER A 98 6.81 9.82 -21.01
CA SER A 98 5.61 10.44 -21.58
C SER A 98 5.29 9.93 -22.99
N HIS A 99 6.28 9.41 -23.73
CA HIS A 99 6.08 8.85 -25.06
C HIS A 99 6.09 7.33 -25.00
N PHE A 100 5.08 6.71 -25.56
CA PHE A 100 4.89 5.26 -25.56
C PHE A 100 4.77 4.73 -26.98
N THR A 101 5.29 3.53 -27.23
CA THR A 101 4.98 2.78 -28.42
C THR A 101 3.62 2.06 -28.26
N ASP A 102 3.02 1.65 -29.37
CA ASP A 102 1.76 0.86 -29.34
C ASP A 102 1.92 -0.45 -28.56
N VAL A 103 3.11 -1.04 -28.60
CA VAL A 103 3.47 -2.25 -27.87
C VAL A 103 3.46 -1.98 -26.36
N GLU A 104 4.09 -0.91 -25.95
CA GLU A 104 4.16 -0.50 -24.53
C GLU A 104 2.76 -0.19 -23.99
N LEU A 105 1.99 0.65 -24.70
CA LEU A 105 0.63 0.99 -24.30
C LEU A 105 -0.29 -0.22 -24.18
N LYS A 106 -0.11 -1.19 -25.07
CA LYS A 106 -0.85 -2.44 -25.03
C LYS A 106 -0.53 -3.26 -23.79
N CYS A 107 0.71 -3.18 -23.29
CA CYS A 107 1.17 -3.92 -22.12
C CYS A 107 0.93 -3.20 -20.81
N ILE A 108 0.56 -1.92 -20.80
CA ILE A 108 0.14 -1.22 -19.59
C ILE A 108 -1.18 -1.83 -19.10
N ARG A 109 -1.22 -2.09 -17.78
CA ARG A 109 -2.42 -2.59 -17.11
C ARG A 109 -3.59 -1.62 -17.31
N ASP A 110 -4.64 -2.10 -17.94
CA ASP A 110 -5.89 -1.35 -18.06
C ASP A 110 -6.73 -1.54 -16.80
N TYR A 111 -7.13 -0.43 -16.19
CA TYR A 111 -7.90 -0.45 -14.95
C TYR A 111 -9.32 -1.01 -15.15
N LYS A 112 -9.96 -0.71 -16.30
CA LYS A 112 -11.33 -1.18 -16.60
C LYS A 112 -11.34 -2.69 -16.87
N SER A 113 -10.45 -3.15 -17.76
CA SER A 113 -10.43 -4.55 -18.21
C SER A 113 -9.77 -5.49 -17.21
N ARG A 114 -9.06 -4.96 -16.21
CA ARG A 114 -8.28 -5.73 -15.23
C ARG A 114 -7.24 -6.67 -15.85
N LEU A 115 -6.88 -6.43 -17.11
CA LEU A 115 -5.81 -7.15 -17.80
C LEU A 115 -4.46 -6.75 -17.21
N PHE A 116 -3.59 -7.73 -17.05
CA PHE A 116 -2.20 -7.51 -16.65
C PHE A 116 -1.28 -8.43 -17.41
N TYR A 117 0.01 -8.10 -17.40
CA TYR A 117 1.00 -8.81 -18.17
C TYR A 117 2.11 -9.32 -17.27
N THR A 118 2.64 -10.49 -17.57
CA THR A 118 3.77 -11.05 -16.85
C THR A 118 4.85 -11.50 -17.83
N VAL A 119 6.09 -11.24 -17.47
CA VAL A 119 7.27 -11.70 -18.19
C VAL A 119 7.92 -12.80 -17.38
N SER A 120 8.19 -13.93 -18.03
CA SER A 120 8.86 -15.07 -17.41
C SER A 120 10.03 -15.53 -18.28
N LYS A 121 11.20 -15.68 -17.67
CA LYS A 121 12.35 -16.27 -18.36
C LYS A 121 12.20 -17.77 -18.42
N MET A 122 12.22 -18.33 -19.63
CA MET A 122 12.12 -19.78 -19.84
C MET A 122 13.49 -20.44 -19.66
N LYS A 123 13.53 -21.51 -18.84
CA LYS A 123 14.74 -22.32 -18.66
C LYS A 123 14.87 -23.30 -19.82
N GLY A 124 15.95 -23.20 -20.60
CA GLY A 124 16.25 -24.11 -21.72
C GLY A 124 17.61 -23.80 -22.30
N ASN A 125 18.02 -24.59 -23.35
CA ASN A 125 19.29 -24.41 -24.07
C ASN A 125 19.41 -23.05 -24.80
N ARG A 126 18.30 -22.33 -24.97
CA ARG A 126 18.27 -20.95 -25.49
C ARG A 126 17.48 -20.12 -24.48
N SER A 127 18.12 -19.09 -23.97
CA SER A 127 17.39 -18.11 -23.12
C SER A 127 16.27 -17.52 -23.96
N SER A 128 15.04 -17.68 -23.51
CA SER A 128 13.85 -17.15 -24.16
C SER A 128 12.94 -16.57 -23.10
N TYR A 129 12.06 -15.68 -23.51
CA TYR A 129 11.13 -15.00 -22.63
C TYR A 129 9.70 -15.32 -23.05
N LEU A 130 8.84 -15.49 -22.09
CA LEU A 130 7.40 -15.67 -22.28
C LEU A 130 6.68 -14.47 -21.70
N ILE A 131 6.01 -13.71 -22.53
CA ILE A 131 5.08 -12.66 -22.12
C ILE A 131 3.68 -13.23 -22.17
N THR A 132 2.92 -13.15 -21.06
CA THR A 132 1.53 -13.60 -21.01
C THR A 132 0.62 -12.47 -20.58
N GLN A 133 -0.47 -12.31 -21.31
CA GLN A 133 -1.62 -11.51 -20.89
C GLN A 133 -2.50 -12.36 -19.98
N ARG A 134 -2.86 -11.83 -18.83
CA ARG A 134 -3.64 -12.53 -17.81
C ARG A 134 -4.82 -11.68 -17.35
N TYR A 135 -5.86 -12.33 -16.90
CA TYR A 135 -7.03 -11.70 -16.28
C TYR A 135 -7.66 -12.68 -15.30
N TYR A 136 -8.54 -12.14 -14.44
CA TYR A 136 -9.30 -12.97 -13.50
C TYR A 136 -10.71 -13.19 -14.02
N GLU A 137 -11.09 -14.45 -14.11
CA GLU A 137 -12.45 -14.88 -14.45
C GLU A 137 -12.98 -15.75 -13.30
N ASN A 138 -14.08 -15.33 -12.66
CA ASN A 138 -14.68 -16.00 -11.50
C ASN A 138 -13.67 -16.28 -10.36
N GLY A 139 -12.71 -15.39 -10.15
CA GLY A 139 -11.67 -15.52 -9.13
C GLY A 139 -10.51 -16.43 -9.51
N VAL A 140 -10.53 -17.02 -10.70
CA VAL A 140 -9.44 -17.84 -11.24
C VAL A 140 -8.63 -17.01 -12.22
N GLU A 141 -7.30 -17.12 -12.11
CA GLU A 141 -6.38 -16.48 -13.06
C GLU A 141 -6.35 -17.27 -14.39
N VAL A 142 -6.65 -16.56 -15.47
CA VAL A 142 -6.70 -17.13 -16.82
C VAL A 142 -5.61 -16.49 -17.68
N ILE A 143 -4.91 -17.31 -18.49
CA ILE A 143 -3.98 -16.85 -19.50
C ILE A 143 -4.77 -16.63 -20.80
N GLY A 144 -4.79 -15.38 -21.27
CA GLY A 144 -5.40 -15.00 -22.53
C GLY A 144 -4.44 -15.20 -23.70
N LYS A 145 -3.74 -14.13 -24.07
CA LYS A 145 -2.77 -14.13 -25.15
C LYS A 145 -1.35 -14.31 -24.62
N TYR A 146 -0.46 -14.80 -25.47
CA TYR A 146 0.95 -14.96 -25.12
C TYR A 146 1.86 -14.54 -26.29
N CYS A 147 3.13 -14.32 -25.96
CA CYS A 147 4.21 -14.08 -26.91
C CYS A 147 5.49 -14.73 -26.39
N VAL A 148 6.18 -15.48 -27.22
CA VAL A 148 7.49 -16.08 -26.94
C VAL A 148 8.54 -15.31 -27.71
N LEU A 149 9.58 -14.84 -26.99
CA LEU A 149 10.71 -14.10 -27.55
C LEU A 149 11.98 -14.92 -27.41
N ASP A 150 12.90 -14.74 -28.37
CA ASP A 150 14.29 -15.21 -28.23
C ASP A 150 15.12 -14.24 -27.37
N LYS A 151 16.41 -14.51 -27.25
CA LYS A 151 17.34 -13.67 -26.46
C LYS A 151 17.59 -12.28 -27.07
N GLU A 152 17.33 -12.12 -28.37
CA GLU A 152 17.40 -10.87 -29.11
C GLU A 152 16.03 -10.16 -29.19
N TYR A 153 15.05 -10.59 -28.38
CA TYR A 153 13.68 -10.07 -28.32
C TYR A 153 12.85 -10.23 -29.60
N ARG A 154 13.26 -11.11 -30.55
CA ARG A 154 12.46 -11.45 -31.73
C ARG A 154 11.33 -12.38 -31.34
N ILE A 155 10.17 -12.15 -31.93
CA ILE A 155 8.97 -12.95 -31.67
C ILE A 155 9.10 -14.29 -32.41
N ILE A 156 9.21 -15.39 -31.65
CA ILE A 156 9.24 -16.75 -32.16
C ILE A 156 7.83 -17.26 -32.42
N SER A 157 6.91 -16.99 -31.51
CA SER A 157 5.50 -17.40 -31.61
C SER A 157 4.62 -16.60 -30.66
N GLY A 158 3.33 -16.58 -30.94
CA GLY A 158 2.33 -15.96 -30.06
C GLY A 158 1.32 -15.12 -30.80
N THR A 159 0.29 -14.67 -30.04
CA THR A 159 -0.84 -13.91 -30.57
C THR A 159 -0.97 -12.54 -29.92
N LEU A 160 -0.04 -12.19 -29.01
CA LEU A 160 -0.13 -10.97 -28.22
C LEU A 160 0.13 -9.72 -29.05
N PHE A 161 1.10 -9.77 -29.95
CA PHE A 161 1.52 -8.65 -30.79
C PHE A 161 1.38 -9.01 -32.28
N PRO A 162 0.17 -8.99 -32.86
CA PRO A 162 -0.02 -9.30 -34.26
C PRO A 162 0.66 -8.24 -35.12
N GLY A 163 1.46 -8.70 -36.12
CA GLY A 163 2.17 -7.83 -37.05
C GLY A 163 3.50 -7.27 -36.54
N VAL A 164 3.89 -7.55 -35.29
CA VAL A 164 5.21 -7.20 -34.75
C VAL A 164 6.14 -8.41 -34.89
N THR A 165 7.35 -8.19 -35.38
CA THR A 165 8.39 -9.24 -35.58
C THR A 165 9.39 -9.29 -34.43
N ASP A 166 9.66 -8.13 -33.83
CA ASP A 166 10.65 -7.96 -32.79
C ASP A 166 10.23 -6.83 -31.82
N LEU A 167 10.68 -6.93 -30.61
CA LEU A 167 10.58 -5.85 -29.62
C LEU A 167 11.93 -5.18 -29.48
N THR A 168 11.93 -3.88 -29.30
CA THR A 168 13.15 -3.19 -28.89
C THR A 168 13.52 -3.55 -27.46
N GLU A 169 14.81 -3.43 -27.10
CA GLU A 169 15.27 -3.64 -25.72
C GLU A 169 14.52 -2.72 -24.75
N THR A 170 14.23 -1.49 -25.17
CA THR A 170 13.47 -0.51 -24.35
C THR A 170 12.05 -0.99 -24.09
N GLU A 171 11.33 -1.47 -25.10
CA GLU A 171 9.97 -2.01 -24.95
C GLU A 171 9.96 -3.24 -24.05
N PHE A 172 10.91 -4.14 -24.23
CA PHE A 172 11.00 -5.33 -23.41
C PHE A 172 11.21 -4.99 -21.93
N HIS A 173 12.17 -4.11 -21.63
CA HIS A 173 12.41 -3.65 -20.25
C HIS A 173 11.24 -2.87 -19.67
N PHE A 174 10.52 -2.14 -20.51
CA PHE A 174 9.27 -1.51 -20.09
C PHE A 174 8.24 -2.54 -19.65
N ILE A 175 8.00 -3.58 -20.43
CA ILE A 175 7.04 -4.66 -20.14
C ILE A 175 7.47 -5.45 -18.90
N GLU A 176 8.79 -5.69 -18.73
CA GLU A 176 9.35 -6.36 -17.55
C GLU A 176 9.20 -5.53 -16.25
N GLY A 177 8.87 -4.24 -16.39
CA GLY A 177 8.69 -3.32 -15.26
C GLY A 177 9.97 -2.60 -14.82
N GLU A 178 11.02 -2.64 -15.62
CA GLU A 178 12.25 -1.85 -15.40
C GLU A 178 12.15 -0.49 -16.11
N PHE A 179 11.50 0.47 -15.48
CA PHE A 179 11.21 1.78 -16.05
C PHE A 179 12.37 2.73 -16.17
N ASN A 180 13.40 2.53 -15.38
CA ASN A 180 14.57 3.39 -15.40
C ASN A 180 15.74 2.65 -14.74
N ARG A 181 16.73 2.22 -15.52
CA ARG A 181 17.95 1.58 -14.99
C ARG A 181 18.70 2.51 -14.03
N ASP A 182 18.56 3.83 -14.20
CA ASP A 182 19.27 4.85 -13.44
C ASP A 182 18.52 5.33 -12.19
N SER A 183 17.20 5.14 -12.12
CA SER A 183 16.44 5.42 -10.92
C SER A 183 16.11 4.11 -10.20
N HIS A 184 16.50 3.99 -8.94
CA HIS A 184 16.14 2.87 -8.06
C HIS A 184 14.63 2.78 -7.76
N THR A 185 13.81 3.51 -8.49
CA THR A 185 12.36 3.61 -8.31
C THR A 185 11.67 2.79 -9.40
N ARG A 186 11.17 1.61 -9.04
CA ARG A 186 10.24 0.86 -9.89
C ARG A 186 8.84 1.46 -9.73
N PHE A 187 8.17 1.70 -10.86
CA PHE A 187 6.79 2.14 -10.88
C PHE A 187 5.85 1.01 -11.30
N ASN A 188 4.70 0.91 -10.63
CA ASN A 188 3.56 0.22 -11.19
C ASN A 188 2.82 1.19 -12.10
N VAL A 189 2.56 0.79 -13.33
CA VAL A 189 1.89 1.61 -14.31
C VAL A 189 0.52 1.04 -14.61
N ALA A 190 -0.47 1.92 -14.66
CA ALA A 190 -1.82 1.57 -15.06
C ALA A 190 -2.37 2.67 -15.96
N LYS A 191 -3.23 2.30 -16.89
CA LYS A 191 -3.93 3.24 -17.77
C LYS A 191 -5.42 3.22 -17.54
N TYR A 192 -6.04 4.34 -17.86
CA TYR A 192 -7.49 4.53 -17.84
C TYR A 192 -7.90 5.45 -18.99
N GLU A 193 -8.80 4.98 -19.82
CA GLU A 193 -9.38 5.76 -20.91
C GLU A 193 -10.65 6.46 -20.42
N PHE A 194 -10.76 7.76 -20.68
CA PHE A 194 -11.87 8.59 -20.29
C PHE A 194 -12.26 9.56 -21.42
N THR A 195 -13.42 10.14 -21.33
CA THR A 195 -13.92 11.14 -22.28
C THR A 195 -13.97 12.49 -21.56
N THR A 196 -13.46 13.54 -22.20
CA THR A 196 -13.52 14.92 -21.71
C THR A 196 -14.92 15.49 -21.81
N ASP A 197 -15.16 16.62 -21.17
CA ASP A 197 -16.46 17.34 -21.27
C ASP A 197 -16.73 17.82 -22.71
N GLU A 198 -15.69 17.98 -23.51
CA GLU A 198 -15.77 18.33 -24.95
C GLU A 198 -16.02 17.11 -25.86
N GLY A 199 -16.04 15.91 -25.29
CA GLY A 199 -16.29 14.65 -26.01
C GLY A 199 -15.06 13.99 -26.59
N GLU A 200 -13.85 14.47 -26.29
CA GLU A 200 -12.62 13.89 -26.78
C GLU A 200 -12.18 12.70 -25.92
N ILE A 201 -11.58 11.69 -26.56
CA ILE A 201 -11.05 10.51 -25.85
C ILE A 201 -9.63 10.82 -25.39
N ARG A 202 -9.36 10.56 -24.12
CA ARG A 202 -8.04 10.73 -23.51
C ARG A 202 -7.63 9.46 -22.78
N THR A 203 -6.33 9.20 -22.72
CA THR A 203 -5.77 8.09 -21.93
C THR A 203 -4.87 8.63 -20.83
N ALA A 204 -5.26 8.42 -19.60
CA ALA A 204 -4.41 8.69 -18.44
C ALA A 204 -3.50 7.48 -18.16
N VAL A 205 -2.19 7.71 -18.13
CA VAL A 205 -1.19 6.72 -17.70
C VAL A 205 -0.70 7.12 -16.32
N PHE A 206 -1.01 6.33 -15.32
CA PHE A 206 -0.72 6.59 -13.93
C PHE A 206 0.46 5.75 -13.44
N TYR A 207 1.42 6.41 -12.83
CA TYR A 207 2.64 5.85 -12.27
C TYR A 207 2.57 5.84 -10.75
N SER A 208 2.51 4.67 -10.16
CA SER A 208 2.59 4.49 -8.71
C SER A 208 3.96 3.93 -8.34
N PRO A 209 4.70 4.56 -7.39
CA PRO A 209 6.02 4.06 -7.01
C PRO A 209 5.91 2.66 -6.39
N GLN A 210 6.77 1.73 -6.84
CA GLN A 210 7.00 0.49 -6.14
C GLN A 210 7.92 0.76 -4.96
N TYR A 211 7.36 0.87 -3.77
CA TYR A 211 8.19 0.99 -2.57
C TYR A 211 9.09 -0.26 -2.43
N SER A 212 10.39 -0.06 -2.53
CA SER A 212 11.34 -1.11 -2.20
C SER A 212 11.23 -1.43 -0.70
N ILE A 213 11.59 -2.66 -0.31
CA ILE A 213 11.67 -3.08 1.10
C ILE A 213 12.53 -2.11 1.91
N LYS A 214 13.57 -1.51 1.31
CA LYS A 214 14.41 -0.49 1.95
C LYS A 214 13.65 0.79 2.31
N ASN A 215 12.78 1.30 1.44
CA ASN A 215 11.97 2.48 1.71
C ASN A 215 10.85 2.18 2.73
N GLN A 216 10.32 0.96 2.74
CA GLN A 216 9.42 0.51 3.79
C GLN A 216 10.14 0.38 5.14
N ALA A 217 11.37 -0.14 5.15
CA ALA A 217 12.19 -0.23 6.36
C ALA A 217 12.51 1.14 6.95
N HIS A 218 12.78 2.16 6.13
CA HIS A 218 13.00 3.53 6.62
C HIS A 218 11.72 4.14 7.23
N LYS A 219 10.55 3.89 6.63
CA LYS A 219 9.25 4.29 7.18
C LYS A 219 8.92 3.52 8.46
N LEU A 220 9.27 2.22 8.53
CA LEU A 220 9.15 1.38 9.71
C LEU A 220 10.13 1.78 10.82
N ASN A 221 11.31 2.33 10.50
CA ASN A 221 12.26 2.80 11.51
C ASN A 221 11.74 4.05 12.24
N ASN A 222 10.99 4.92 11.56
CA ASN A 222 10.25 6.00 12.24
C ASN A 222 9.14 5.46 13.16
N TRP A 223 8.64 4.25 12.91
CA TRP A 223 7.71 3.52 13.75
C TRP A 223 8.32 3.14 15.11
N ASN A 224 9.61 2.80 15.17
CA ASN A 224 10.29 2.52 16.44
C ASN A 224 10.23 3.71 17.41
N ARG A 225 10.05 4.94 16.92
CA ARG A 225 9.89 6.12 17.79
C ARG A 225 8.59 6.10 18.60
N ILE A 226 7.54 5.45 18.14
CA ILE A 226 6.27 5.32 18.86
C ILE A 226 6.47 4.53 20.16
N TRP A 227 7.36 3.54 20.17
CA TRP A 227 7.69 2.75 21.35
C TRP A 227 8.27 3.60 22.49
N TYR A 228 8.97 4.70 22.20
CA TYR A 228 9.47 5.63 23.20
C TYR A 228 8.34 6.32 23.98
N PHE A 229 7.14 6.42 23.40
CA PHE A 229 5.96 6.96 24.07
C PHE A 229 5.15 5.87 24.78
N ILE A 230 5.09 4.67 24.21
CA ILE A 230 4.29 3.55 24.76
C ILE A 230 4.98 2.91 25.95
N ILE A 231 6.30 2.72 25.90
CA ILE A 231 7.07 2.07 26.98
C ILE A 231 6.89 2.80 28.34
N PRO A 232 6.98 4.13 28.44
CA PRO A 232 6.76 4.83 29.71
C PRO A 232 5.32 4.76 30.22
N LEU A 233 4.34 4.55 29.36
CA LEU A 233 2.93 4.54 29.75
C LEU A 233 2.57 3.36 30.66
N PHE A 234 3.23 2.22 30.46
CA PHE A 234 3.01 1.02 31.28
C PHE A 234 3.45 1.20 32.73
N PRO A 235 4.71 1.57 33.07
CA PRO A 235 5.10 1.82 34.44
C PRO A 235 4.33 2.95 35.10
N LEU A 236 3.92 3.97 34.36
CA LEU A 236 3.06 5.05 34.87
C LEU A 236 1.70 4.52 35.31
N THR A 237 1.11 3.63 34.53
CA THR A 237 -0.16 2.97 34.87
C THR A 237 -0.02 2.11 36.12
N VAL A 238 1.06 1.31 36.19
CA VAL A 238 1.38 0.47 37.37
C VAL A 238 1.56 1.34 38.61
N ALA A 239 2.30 2.43 38.52
CA ALA A 239 2.54 3.36 39.62
C ALA A 239 1.22 4.02 40.13
N LEU A 240 0.36 4.45 39.21
CA LEU A 240 -0.94 5.02 39.52
C LEU A 240 -1.83 4.02 40.28
N PHE A 241 -1.95 2.81 39.80
CA PHE A 241 -2.75 1.77 40.46
C PHE A 241 -2.15 1.35 41.77
N GLY A 242 -0.82 1.22 41.87
CA GLY A 242 -0.10 0.97 43.14
C GLY A 242 -0.39 2.04 44.19
N PHE A 243 -0.38 3.29 43.77
CA PHE A 243 -0.74 4.42 44.66
C PHE A 243 -2.19 4.35 45.13
N LEU A 244 -3.14 4.10 44.22
CA LEU A 244 -4.56 3.99 44.55
C LEU A 244 -4.84 2.82 45.51
N ILE A 245 -4.25 1.65 45.24
CA ILE A 245 -4.36 0.47 46.12
C ILE A 245 -3.78 0.78 47.49
N SER A 246 -2.59 1.38 47.58
CA SER A 246 -1.94 1.76 48.84
C SER A 246 -2.81 2.73 49.67
N ARG A 247 -3.43 3.71 48.98
CA ARG A 247 -4.32 4.69 49.62
C ARG A 247 -5.57 4.02 50.20
N GLU A 248 -6.20 3.12 49.47
CA GLU A 248 -7.37 2.38 49.94
C GLU A 248 -7.03 1.41 51.09
N MET A 249 -5.92 0.70 51.00
CA MET A 249 -5.44 -0.19 52.06
C MET A 249 -5.20 0.61 53.35
N LYS A 250 -4.58 1.81 53.31
CA LYS A 250 -4.41 2.68 54.45
C LYS A 250 -5.75 3.12 55.08
N ARG A 251 -6.79 3.35 54.22
CA ARG A 251 -8.13 3.67 54.72
C ARG A 251 -8.80 2.50 55.41
N CYS A 252 -8.65 1.29 54.87
CA CYS A 252 -9.20 0.07 55.49
C CYS A 252 -8.51 -0.31 56.82
N LEU A 253 -7.24 0.05 57.01
CA LEU A 253 -6.44 -0.27 58.18
C LEU A 253 -6.55 0.79 59.30
N ARG A 254 -6.97 2.05 59.01
CA ARG A 254 -7.15 3.12 60.01
C ARG A 254 -8.08 2.79 61.18
N PRO A 255 -9.17 1.99 61.05
CA PRO A 255 -10.01 1.65 62.18
C PRO A 255 -9.42 0.60 63.13
N LEU A 256 -8.21 0.09 62.89
CA LEU A 256 -7.55 -0.94 63.70
C LEU A 256 -6.50 -0.38 64.66
N ASN A 257 -6.24 0.94 64.63
CA ASN A 257 -5.44 1.71 65.60
C ASN A 257 -6.38 2.61 66.41
#